data_1b6151cc0522909162732f1d602cf308
#
_entry.id   1b6151cc0522909162732f1d602cf308
#
_cell.length_a   1.000
_cell.length_b   1.000
_cell.length_c   1.000
_cell.angle_alpha   90.00
_cell.angle_beta   90.00
_cell.angle_gamma   90.00
#
_symmetry.space_group_name_H-M   'P 1'
#
loop_
_entity.id
_entity.type
_entity.pdbx_description
1 polymer ?
#
loop_
_entity_poly.entity_id
_entity_poly.type
_entity_poly.pdbx_seq_one_letter_code
_entity_poly.pdbx_strand_id
1 'polypeptide(L)'
;MHINESVGIFYDMIYYNLIYFNRKSLELKYPGLNYDREAFFINYDTLRRARNHLDPPPQFFPFFCFYNDKPCVMSEFFQDAFDFFHDTIDSFLAKLSDKASFKRFVYSYYLSDFLEQLSLDEVLRRDGESIGKALALLSKRIDIEQFTYMFYHFNEVINSLVTYLNQLKPFIEAFHSTQKNKIQVVQDFISEDNQVMVRKCWPDRMDDLIHFESQTYSVSLLNKYLIVRQRSADKNKHAFLLGYDCCSVLSQIVDYSSMSVSTVMESLGHRVKLEILTKLREKDMTVSQLGRSLNLARTSISRYIEDLYAELVILKIRKKGSEIYYCINPIYLRRAKNIIDEYLDQFILDVESKL
;
A
#
# COMPACT_ATOMS: atom_id res chain seq x y z
N MET A 1 1.39 23.16 -8.52
CA MET A 1 0.85 21.78 -8.47
C MET A 1 0.55 21.33 -9.90
N HIS A 2 1.04 20.17 -10.31
CA HIS A 2 0.77 19.57 -11.61
C HIS A 2 0.00 18.28 -11.42
N ILE A 3 -0.96 17.97 -12.31
CA ILE A 3 -1.78 16.76 -12.25
C ILE A 3 -1.46 15.90 -13.46
N ASN A 4 -1.06 14.67 -13.23
CA ASN A 4 -0.87 13.67 -14.27
C ASN A 4 -1.98 12.61 -14.18
N GLU A 5 -3.07 12.81 -14.90
CA GLU A 5 -4.20 11.88 -14.90
C GLU A 5 -3.84 10.48 -15.42
N SER A 6 -2.86 10.38 -16.33
CA SER A 6 -2.44 9.10 -16.92
C SER A 6 -2.00 8.08 -15.88
N VAL A 7 -1.31 8.52 -14.80
CA VAL A 7 -0.84 7.67 -13.71
C VAL A 7 -2.03 7.00 -13.00
N GLY A 8 -3.04 7.79 -12.62
CA GLY A 8 -4.23 7.28 -11.92
C GLY A 8 -5.07 6.35 -12.78
N ILE A 9 -5.29 6.74 -14.04
CA ILE A 9 -6.03 5.93 -15.01
C ILE A 9 -5.33 4.58 -15.23
N PHE A 10 -4.02 4.60 -15.47
CA PHE A 10 -3.29 3.37 -15.71
C PHE A 10 -3.23 2.48 -14.45
N TYR A 11 -3.02 3.07 -13.28
CA TYR A 11 -3.09 2.32 -12.03
C TYR A 11 -4.46 1.67 -11.85
N ASP A 12 -5.54 2.37 -12.17
CA ASP A 12 -6.90 1.82 -12.08
C ASP A 12 -7.14 0.69 -13.09
N MET A 13 -6.48 0.71 -14.25
CA MET A 13 -6.48 -0.45 -15.16
C MET A 13 -5.83 -1.68 -14.51
N ILE A 14 -4.71 -1.51 -13.82
CA ILE A 14 -4.07 -2.59 -13.04
C ILE A 14 -4.98 -3.03 -11.90
N TYR A 15 -5.47 -2.08 -11.12
CA TYR A 15 -6.23 -2.35 -9.90
C TYR A 15 -7.59 -3.00 -10.19
N TYR A 16 -8.22 -2.67 -11.33
CA TYR A 16 -9.41 -3.36 -11.81
C TYR A 16 -9.19 -4.88 -11.94
N ASN A 17 -8.11 -5.27 -12.59
CA ASN A 17 -7.74 -6.67 -12.78
C ASN A 17 -7.32 -7.32 -11.46
N LEU A 18 -6.61 -6.59 -10.61
CA LEU A 18 -6.22 -7.06 -9.29
C LEU A 18 -7.45 -7.39 -8.43
N ILE A 19 -8.47 -6.51 -8.39
CA ILE A 19 -9.73 -6.79 -7.68
C ILE A 19 -10.43 -8.00 -8.29
N TYR A 20 -10.50 -8.10 -9.61
CA TYR A 20 -11.16 -9.22 -10.29
C TYR A 20 -10.63 -10.57 -9.82
N PHE A 21 -9.31 -10.72 -9.81
CA PHE A 21 -8.67 -11.99 -9.44
C PHE A 21 -8.54 -12.22 -7.93
N ASN A 22 -8.54 -11.16 -7.11
CA ASN A 22 -8.20 -11.29 -5.68
C ASN A 22 -9.26 -10.71 -4.75
N ARG A 23 -10.48 -10.49 -5.18
CA ARG A 23 -11.51 -9.81 -4.36
C ARG A 23 -11.61 -10.38 -2.94
N LYS A 24 -11.69 -11.71 -2.82
CA LYS A 24 -11.78 -12.38 -1.51
C LYS A 24 -10.54 -12.13 -0.62
N SER A 25 -9.35 -12.14 -1.22
CA SER A 25 -8.10 -11.89 -0.50
C SER A 25 -7.98 -10.43 -0.07
N LEU A 26 -8.45 -9.49 -0.90
CA LEU A 26 -8.51 -8.07 -0.55
C LEU A 26 -9.48 -7.81 0.60
N GLU A 27 -10.63 -8.46 0.62
CA GLU A 27 -11.60 -8.38 1.72
C GLU A 27 -10.99 -8.84 3.06
N LEU A 28 -10.05 -9.77 3.03
CA LEU A 28 -9.35 -10.28 4.22
C LEU A 28 -8.13 -9.43 4.61
N LYS A 29 -7.47 -8.79 3.66
CA LYS A 29 -6.17 -8.12 3.86
C LYS A 29 -6.28 -6.72 4.48
N TYR A 30 -7.44 -6.09 4.44
CA TYR A 30 -7.69 -4.77 5.01
C TYR A 30 -8.71 -4.78 6.19
N PRO A 31 -8.45 -5.54 7.25
CA PRO A 31 -9.42 -5.68 8.36
C PRO A 31 -9.40 -4.51 9.36
N GLY A 32 -8.51 -3.54 9.21
CA GLY A 32 -8.17 -2.60 10.28
C GLY A 32 -8.71 -1.18 10.18
N LEU A 33 -9.27 -0.80 9.05
CA LEU A 33 -10.01 0.45 8.96
C LEU A 33 -11.51 0.10 9.15
N ASN A 34 -12.31 0.96 9.77
CA ASN A 34 -13.77 0.80 9.86
C ASN A 34 -14.37 0.81 8.45
N TYR A 35 -14.08 -0.23 7.66
CA TYR A 35 -14.53 -0.35 6.30
C TYR A 35 -15.99 -0.77 6.25
N ASP A 36 -16.78 0.11 5.70
CA ASP A 36 -17.91 -0.33 4.90
C ASP A 36 -17.31 -1.08 3.69
N ARG A 37 -17.33 -2.43 3.74
CA ARG A 37 -16.79 -3.30 2.68
C ARG A 37 -17.44 -3.02 1.34
N GLU A 38 -18.73 -2.66 1.33
CA GLU A 38 -19.47 -2.33 0.12
C GLU A 38 -18.95 -1.02 -0.47
N ALA A 39 -18.66 -0.02 0.37
CA ALA A 39 -18.12 1.25 -0.10
C ALA A 39 -16.70 1.14 -0.70
N PHE A 40 -15.89 0.16 -0.26
CA PHE A 40 -14.55 -0.05 -0.82
C PHE A 40 -14.58 -0.48 -2.29
N PHE A 41 -15.52 -1.34 -2.67
CA PHE A 41 -15.63 -1.86 -4.04
C PHE A 41 -16.67 -1.14 -4.89
N ILE A 42 -17.34 -0.11 -4.38
CA ILE A 42 -18.48 0.53 -5.06
C ILE A 42 -18.12 1.05 -6.47
N ASN A 43 -16.95 1.64 -6.61
CA ASN A 43 -16.48 2.16 -7.90
C ASN A 43 -16.15 1.01 -8.86
N TYR A 44 -15.51 -0.05 -8.38
CA TYR A 44 -15.24 -1.24 -9.15
C TYR A 44 -16.53 -1.94 -9.61
N ASP A 45 -17.48 -2.15 -8.70
CA ASP A 45 -18.74 -2.81 -9.02
C ASP A 45 -19.61 -1.98 -9.98
N THR A 46 -19.54 -0.64 -9.86
CA THR A 46 -20.20 0.29 -10.80
C THR A 46 -19.59 0.19 -12.18
N LEU A 47 -18.27 0.23 -12.28
CA LEU A 47 -17.56 0.11 -13.54
C LEU A 47 -17.77 -1.26 -14.18
N ARG A 48 -17.73 -2.34 -13.41
CA ARG A 48 -17.95 -3.70 -13.90
C ARG A 48 -19.36 -3.89 -14.48
N ARG A 49 -20.40 -3.34 -13.82
CA ARG A 49 -21.78 -3.38 -14.33
C ARG A 49 -21.96 -2.62 -15.63
N ALA A 50 -21.30 -1.48 -15.78
CA ALA A 50 -21.38 -0.66 -16.99
C ALA A 50 -20.71 -1.31 -18.23
N ARG A 51 -19.92 -2.37 -18.05
CA ARG A 51 -19.00 -2.89 -19.07
C ARG A 51 -19.47 -4.12 -19.85
N ASN A 52 -20.67 -4.65 -19.63
CA ASN A 52 -21.14 -5.83 -20.37
C ASN A 52 -20.01 -6.84 -20.71
N HIS A 53 -19.34 -7.40 -19.66
CA HIS A 53 -18.44 -8.58 -19.78
C HIS A 53 -17.03 -8.42 -20.35
N LEU A 54 -16.33 -7.31 -20.16
CA LEU A 54 -14.86 -7.28 -20.35
C LEU A 54 -14.12 -7.86 -19.13
N ASP A 55 -14.46 -9.05 -18.73
CA ASP A 55 -13.73 -9.77 -17.69
C ASP A 55 -12.35 -10.18 -18.23
N PRO A 56 -11.27 -10.05 -17.43
CA PRO A 56 -9.95 -10.43 -17.89
C PRO A 56 -9.85 -11.94 -18.11
N PRO A 57 -9.22 -12.38 -19.21
CA PRO A 57 -8.96 -13.79 -19.45
C PRO A 57 -8.19 -14.45 -18.29
N PRO A 58 -8.51 -15.72 -17.94
CA PRO A 58 -7.85 -16.41 -16.82
C PRO A 58 -6.33 -16.48 -16.92
N GLN A 59 -5.77 -16.53 -18.12
CA GLN A 59 -4.32 -16.54 -18.35
C GLN A 59 -3.58 -15.28 -17.85
N PHE A 60 -4.31 -14.22 -17.50
CA PHE A 60 -3.72 -13.00 -16.92
C PHE A 60 -3.58 -13.09 -15.39
N PHE A 61 -4.11 -14.10 -14.75
CA PHE A 61 -4.01 -14.31 -13.31
C PHE A 61 -2.58 -14.13 -12.79
N PRO A 62 -1.52 -14.70 -13.41
CA PRO A 62 -0.15 -14.53 -12.91
C PRO A 62 0.31 -13.07 -12.81
N PHE A 63 -0.22 -12.16 -13.63
CA PHE A 63 0.17 -10.76 -13.59
C PHE A 63 -0.49 -9.97 -12.46
N PHE A 64 -1.63 -10.44 -11.96
CA PHE A 64 -2.47 -9.71 -11.02
C PHE A 64 -2.70 -10.44 -9.69
N CYS A 65 -2.21 -11.66 -9.50
CA CYS A 65 -2.34 -12.37 -8.23
C CYS A 65 -1.32 -11.88 -7.19
N PHE A 66 -1.66 -11.99 -5.91
CA PHE A 66 -0.70 -11.82 -4.82
C PHE A 66 0.21 -13.04 -4.71
N TYR A 67 1.48 -12.82 -4.45
CA TYR A 67 2.48 -13.87 -4.29
C TYR A 67 3.37 -13.59 -3.07
N ASN A 68 3.40 -14.52 -2.09
CA ASN A 68 4.22 -14.41 -0.87
C ASN A 68 4.07 -13.06 -0.15
N ASP A 69 2.85 -12.59 0.04
CA ASP A 69 2.53 -11.28 0.62
C ASP A 69 3.11 -10.05 -0.11
N LYS A 70 3.72 -10.26 -1.27
CA LYS A 70 4.16 -9.19 -2.16
C LYS A 70 2.95 -8.63 -2.95
N PRO A 71 3.00 -7.37 -3.39
CA PRO A 71 2.06 -6.83 -4.39
C PRO A 71 2.06 -7.69 -5.66
N CYS A 72 1.05 -7.57 -6.51
CA CYS A 72 1.08 -8.31 -7.79
C CYS A 72 2.21 -7.79 -8.69
N VAL A 73 2.72 -8.66 -9.56
CA VAL A 73 3.86 -8.34 -10.44
C VAL A 73 3.60 -7.11 -11.32
N MET A 74 2.36 -6.89 -11.76
CA MET A 74 2.00 -5.68 -12.53
C MET A 74 2.09 -4.40 -11.70
N SER A 75 1.73 -4.45 -10.41
CA SER A 75 1.87 -3.30 -9.51
C SER A 75 3.34 -2.98 -9.24
N GLU A 76 4.18 -4.01 -9.07
CA GLU A 76 5.62 -3.83 -8.90
C GLU A 76 6.26 -3.26 -10.18
N PHE A 77 5.93 -3.82 -11.34
CA PHE A 77 6.42 -3.31 -12.61
C PHE A 77 5.98 -1.87 -12.89
N PHE A 78 4.76 -1.53 -12.52
CA PHE A 78 4.25 -0.17 -12.62
C PHE A 78 5.06 0.80 -11.75
N GLN A 79 5.36 0.44 -10.50
CA GLN A 79 6.13 1.29 -9.58
C GLN A 79 7.59 1.46 -10.03
N ASP A 80 8.17 0.44 -10.63
CA ASP A 80 9.56 0.43 -11.10
C ASP A 80 9.73 1.12 -12.46
N ALA A 81 8.85 0.86 -13.41
CA ALA A 81 9.01 1.23 -14.80
C ALA A 81 8.19 2.45 -15.25
N PHE A 82 7.12 2.83 -14.53
CA PHE A 82 6.29 3.99 -14.88
C PHE A 82 6.86 5.27 -14.26
N ASP A 83 7.28 6.19 -15.11
CA ASP A 83 7.69 7.53 -14.66
C ASP A 83 6.44 8.41 -14.44
N PHE A 84 6.11 8.67 -13.18
CA PHE A 84 4.94 9.49 -12.79
C PHE A 84 5.00 10.93 -13.28
N PHE A 85 6.17 11.38 -13.71
CA PHE A 85 6.37 12.76 -14.19
C PHE A 85 6.16 12.89 -15.69
N HIS A 86 6.51 11.87 -16.48
CA HIS A 86 6.64 11.99 -17.93
C HIS A 86 5.88 10.92 -18.73
N ASP A 87 5.62 9.74 -18.14
CA ASP A 87 4.98 8.68 -18.89
C ASP A 87 3.49 8.94 -19.13
N THR A 88 3.06 8.49 -20.31
CA THR A 88 1.66 8.33 -20.69
C THR A 88 1.26 6.88 -20.62
N ILE A 89 -0.04 6.60 -20.71
CA ILE A 89 -0.54 5.21 -20.79
C ILE A 89 0.09 4.49 -21.98
N ASP A 90 0.17 5.15 -23.14
CA ASP A 90 0.68 4.54 -24.36
C ASP A 90 2.18 4.27 -24.29
N SER A 91 2.98 5.16 -23.65
CA SER A 91 4.42 4.93 -23.43
C SER A 91 4.65 3.73 -22.54
N PHE A 92 3.82 3.53 -21.52
CA PHE A 92 3.95 2.38 -20.63
C PHE A 92 3.47 1.07 -21.28
N LEU A 93 2.40 1.08 -22.08
CA LEU A 93 2.00 -0.07 -22.85
C LEU A 93 3.08 -0.49 -23.86
N ALA A 94 3.83 0.47 -24.39
CA ALA A 94 5.01 0.18 -25.21
C ALA A 94 6.12 -0.53 -24.40
N LYS A 95 6.33 -0.14 -23.12
CA LYS A 95 7.28 -0.85 -22.21
C LYS A 95 6.85 -2.30 -21.94
N LEU A 96 5.54 -2.56 -21.79
CA LEU A 96 5.02 -3.94 -21.69
C LEU A 96 5.26 -4.73 -22.99
N SER A 97 5.27 -4.05 -24.12
CA SER A 97 5.51 -4.67 -25.45
C SER A 97 6.98 -5.01 -25.67
N ASP A 98 7.93 -4.47 -24.88
CA ASP A 98 9.30 -4.99 -24.81
C ASP A 98 9.32 -6.32 -24.02
N LYS A 99 9.00 -7.37 -24.78
CA LYS A 99 8.81 -8.73 -24.23
C LYS A 99 10.04 -9.27 -23.53
N ALA A 100 11.23 -8.88 -23.94
CA ALA A 100 12.48 -9.39 -23.36
C ALA A 100 12.69 -8.81 -21.95
N SER A 101 12.59 -7.49 -21.80
CA SER A 101 12.73 -6.81 -20.53
C SER A 101 11.61 -7.17 -19.57
N PHE A 102 10.36 -7.16 -20.04
CA PHE A 102 9.22 -7.50 -19.21
C PHE A 102 9.20 -8.96 -18.78
N LYS A 103 9.59 -9.89 -19.67
CA LYS A 103 9.76 -11.31 -19.34
C LYS A 103 10.81 -11.50 -18.24
N ARG A 104 11.97 -10.84 -18.36
CA ARG A 104 13.02 -10.89 -17.34
C ARG A 104 12.50 -10.39 -16.00
N PHE A 105 11.78 -9.29 -15.99
CA PHE A 105 11.17 -8.73 -14.77
C PHE A 105 10.20 -9.74 -14.12
N VAL A 106 9.23 -10.26 -14.88
CA VAL A 106 8.22 -11.21 -14.37
C VAL A 106 8.87 -12.48 -13.81
N TYR A 107 9.86 -13.04 -14.52
CA TYR A 107 10.53 -14.25 -14.07
C TYR A 107 11.41 -13.98 -12.85
N SER A 108 12.11 -12.86 -12.79
CA SER A 108 12.87 -12.44 -11.60
C SER A 108 11.95 -12.28 -10.40
N TYR A 109 10.77 -11.69 -10.58
CA TYR A 109 9.80 -11.50 -9.51
C TYR A 109 9.37 -12.83 -8.86
N TYR A 110 9.00 -13.82 -9.67
CA TYR A 110 8.53 -15.12 -9.17
C TYR A 110 9.65 -16.03 -8.70
N LEU A 111 10.82 -15.95 -9.30
CA LEU A 111 11.93 -16.86 -9.04
C LEU A 111 12.98 -16.28 -8.09
N SER A 112 12.81 -15.07 -7.59
CA SER A 112 13.76 -14.40 -6.69
C SER A 112 14.21 -15.27 -5.51
N ASP A 113 13.29 -16.02 -4.92
CA ASP A 113 13.56 -16.88 -3.76
C ASP A 113 14.27 -18.19 -4.11
N PHE A 114 14.49 -18.48 -5.39
CA PHE A 114 15.04 -19.75 -5.88
C PHE A 114 16.31 -19.59 -6.71
N LEU A 115 16.86 -18.37 -6.81
CA LEU A 115 18.04 -18.08 -7.65
C LEU A 115 19.30 -18.82 -7.23
N GLU A 116 19.37 -19.32 -6.00
CA GLU A 116 20.45 -20.23 -5.56
C GLU A 116 20.35 -21.64 -6.15
N GLN A 117 19.15 -22.04 -6.56
CA GLN A 117 18.83 -23.38 -7.07
C GLN A 117 18.59 -23.41 -8.58
N LEU A 118 18.43 -22.23 -9.20
CA LEU A 118 17.98 -22.07 -10.58
C LEU A 118 18.64 -20.88 -11.26
N SER A 119 19.17 -21.11 -12.46
CA SER A 119 19.68 -20.03 -13.31
C SER A 119 18.53 -19.33 -14.05
N LEU A 120 18.33 -18.04 -13.76
CA LEU A 120 17.33 -17.23 -14.44
C LEU A 120 17.56 -17.18 -15.96
N ASP A 121 18.82 -17.09 -16.40
CA ASP A 121 19.15 -17.00 -17.81
C ASP A 121 18.82 -18.29 -18.58
N GLU A 122 18.93 -19.46 -17.95
CA GLU A 122 18.52 -20.75 -18.54
C GLU A 122 17.00 -20.81 -18.70
N VAL A 123 16.24 -20.40 -17.69
CA VAL A 123 14.77 -20.31 -17.78
C VAL A 123 14.34 -19.32 -18.86
N LEU A 124 15.02 -18.19 -18.99
CA LEU A 124 14.74 -17.18 -20.02
C LEU A 124 15.03 -17.69 -21.45
N ARG A 125 16.03 -18.55 -21.63
CA ARG A 125 16.34 -19.21 -22.92
C ARG A 125 15.35 -20.29 -23.33
N ARG A 126 14.36 -20.59 -22.47
CA ARG A 126 13.36 -21.63 -22.66
C ARG A 126 13.94 -23.05 -22.68
N ASP A 127 14.97 -23.29 -21.92
CA ASP A 127 15.37 -24.67 -21.64
C ASP A 127 14.24 -25.38 -20.88
N GLY A 128 13.74 -26.46 -21.48
CA GLY A 128 12.56 -27.18 -20.97
C GLY A 128 12.79 -27.79 -19.59
N GLU A 129 14.02 -28.21 -19.30
CA GLU A 129 14.39 -28.73 -17.98
C GLU A 129 14.36 -27.62 -16.92
N SER A 130 14.94 -26.46 -17.23
CA SER A 130 14.98 -25.30 -16.33
C SER A 130 13.59 -24.71 -16.09
N ILE A 131 12.71 -24.66 -17.11
CA ILE A 131 11.30 -24.32 -16.93
C ILE A 131 10.60 -25.33 -16.03
N GLY A 132 10.81 -26.62 -16.24
CA GLY A 132 10.24 -27.68 -15.43
C GLY A 132 10.66 -27.59 -13.95
N LYS A 133 11.95 -27.30 -13.69
CA LYS A 133 12.47 -27.03 -12.34
C LYS A 133 11.83 -25.81 -11.71
N ALA A 134 11.72 -24.69 -12.45
CA ALA A 134 11.08 -23.47 -12.00
C ALA A 134 9.62 -23.71 -11.59
N LEU A 135 8.86 -24.39 -12.42
CA LEU A 135 7.48 -24.76 -12.17
C LEU A 135 7.34 -25.70 -10.96
N ALA A 136 8.22 -26.68 -10.79
CA ALA A 136 8.25 -27.58 -9.66
C ALA A 136 8.54 -26.84 -8.33
N LEU A 137 9.38 -25.81 -8.34
CA LEU A 137 9.63 -24.96 -7.18
C LEU A 137 8.43 -24.08 -6.84
N LEU A 138 7.81 -23.48 -7.84
CA LEU A 138 6.63 -22.62 -7.68
C LEU A 138 5.40 -23.40 -7.23
N SER A 139 5.22 -24.65 -7.68
CA SER A 139 4.06 -25.50 -7.31
C SER A 139 3.90 -25.75 -5.82
N LYS A 140 4.97 -25.55 -5.05
CA LYS A 140 4.93 -25.66 -3.58
C LYS A 140 4.23 -24.48 -2.91
N ARG A 141 3.96 -23.40 -3.62
CA ARG A 141 3.46 -22.13 -3.09
C ARG A 141 2.20 -21.59 -3.77
N ILE A 142 1.94 -21.99 -5.01
CA ILE A 142 0.84 -21.48 -5.84
C ILE A 142 0.19 -22.59 -6.66
N ASP A 143 -1.06 -22.36 -7.07
CA ASP A 143 -1.70 -23.15 -8.10
C ASP A 143 -1.01 -22.90 -9.45
N ILE A 144 -0.40 -23.92 -10.00
CA ILE A 144 0.58 -23.83 -11.07
C ILE A 144 -0.03 -23.81 -12.47
N GLU A 145 -1.28 -24.17 -12.65
CA GLU A 145 -1.87 -24.37 -13.99
C GLU A 145 -1.74 -23.14 -14.88
N GLN A 146 -2.17 -21.99 -14.37
CA GLN A 146 -2.12 -20.72 -15.12
C GLN A 146 -0.69 -20.19 -15.30
N PHE A 147 0.20 -20.48 -14.34
CA PHE A 147 1.63 -20.16 -14.45
C PHE A 147 2.32 -20.99 -15.52
N THR A 148 1.99 -22.27 -15.63
CA THR A 148 2.52 -23.16 -16.66
C THR A 148 2.25 -22.58 -18.04
N TYR A 149 1.00 -22.17 -18.31
CA TYR A 149 0.66 -21.55 -19.58
C TYR A 149 1.48 -20.28 -19.85
N MET A 150 1.61 -19.39 -18.87
CA MET A 150 2.42 -18.16 -18.96
C MET A 150 3.89 -18.48 -19.29
N PHE A 151 4.51 -19.42 -18.60
CA PHE A 151 5.93 -19.75 -18.81
C PHE A 151 6.19 -20.27 -20.23
N TYR A 152 5.30 -21.10 -20.79
CA TYR A 152 5.46 -21.64 -22.14
C TYR A 152 5.02 -20.69 -23.25
N HIS A 153 4.02 -19.83 -23.01
CA HIS A 153 3.37 -18.97 -24.01
C HIS A 153 3.51 -17.48 -23.72
N PHE A 154 4.58 -17.06 -23.02
CA PHE A 154 4.75 -15.70 -22.51
C PHE A 154 4.44 -14.61 -23.55
N ASN A 155 5.02 -14.72 -24.74
CA ASN A 155 4.86 -13.70 -25.79
C ASN A 155 3.41 -13.57 -26.28
N GLU A 156 2.69 -14.67 -26.36
CA GLU A 156 1.27 -14.69 -26.77
C GLU A 156 0.40 -14.07 -25.68
N VAL A 157 0.67 -14.44 -24.41
CA VAL A 157 -0.04 -13.90 -23.26
C VAL A 157 0.16 -12.39 -23.13
N ILE A 158 1.39 -11.89 -23.35
CA ILE A 158 1.66 -10.44 -23.30
C ILE A 158 0.98 -9.69 -24.46
N ASN A 159 1.01 -10.21 -25.67
CA ASN A 159 0.26 -9.60 -26.78
C ASN A 159 -1.23 -9.49 -26.45
N SER A 160 -1.81 -10.56 -25.93
CA SER A 160 -3.20 -10.61 -25.48
C SER A 160 -3.47 -9.61 -24.34
N LEU A 161 -2.56 -9.51 -23.36
CA LEU A 161 -2.65 -8.58 -22.24
C LEU A 161 -2.63 -7.12 -22.73
N VAL A 162 -1.69 -6.75 -23.59
CA VAL A 162 -1.60 -5.39 -24.15
C VAL A 162 -2.86 -5.06 -24.95
N THR A 163 -3.35 -6.00 -25.77
CA THR A 163 -4.60 -5.82 -26.50
C THR A 163 -5.78 -5.59 -25.57
N TYR A 164 -5.90 -6.40 -24.53
CA TYR A 164 -6.94 -6.28 -23.51
C TYR A 164 -6.85 -4.94 -22.75
N LEU A 165 -5.67 -4.52 -22.34
CA LEU A 165 -5.48 -3.23 -21.65
C LEU A 165 -5.85 -2.05 -22.56
N ASN A 166 -5.53 -2.11 -23.86
CA ASN A 166 -5.99 -1.11 -24.83
C ASN A 166 -7.53 -1.07 -24.97
N GLN A 167 -8.20 -2.20 -24.87
CA GLN A 167 -9.66 -2.25 -24.85
C GLN A 167 -10.24 -1.73 -23.51
N LEU A 168 -9.53 -1.94 -22.39
CA LEU A 168 -9.94 -1.48 -21.08
C LEU A 168 -9.78 0.03 -20.91
N LYS A 169 -8.72 0.62 -21.48
CA LYS A 169 -8.35 2.04 -21.37
C LYS A 169 -9.54 3.01 -21.55
N PRO A 170 -10.29 3.01 -22.66
CA PRO A 170 -11.37 3.98 -22.87
C PRO A 170 -12.48 3.92 -21.81
N PHE A 171 -12.71 2.76 -21.22
CA PHE A 171 -13.72 2.62 -20.17
C PHE A 171 -13.25 3.24 -18.83
N ILE A 172 -11.97 3.06 -18.46
CA ILE A 172 -11.41 3.69 -17.27
C ILE A 172 -11.34 5.21 -17.48
N GLU A 173 -10.91 5.69 -18.66
CA GLU A 173 -10.90 7.12 -19.01
C GLU A 173 -12.29 7.75 -18.90
N ALA A 174 -13.30 7.10 -19.47
CA ALA A 174 -14.69 7.54 -19.38
C ALA A 174 -15.16 7.57 -17.92
N PHE A 175 -14.81 6.56 -17.11
CA PHE A 175 -15.13 6.53 -15.69
C PHE A 175 -14.49 7.68 -14.93
N HIS A 176 -13.20 7.95 -15.13
CA HIS A 176 -12.51 9.11 -14.55
C HIS A 176 -13.19 10.42 -14.93
N SER A 177 -13.61 10.57 -16.19
CA SER A 177 -14.31 11.76 -16.66
C SER A 177 -15.67 11.98 -15.97
N THR A 178 -16.35 10.92 -15.54
CA THR A 178 -17.63 11.01 -14.81
C THR A 178 -17.45 11.30 -13.31
N GLN A 179 -16.27 11.08 -12.76
CA GLN A 179 -15.98 11.21 -11.31
C GLN A 179 -15.07 12.41 -10.98
N LYS A 180 -15.07 13.45 -11.80
CA LYS A 180 -14.22 14.65 -11.61
C LYS A 180 -14.42 15.32 -10.26
N ASN A 181 -15.61 15.24 -9.68
CA ASN A 181 -15.89 15.75 -8.34
C ASN A 181 -15.06 15.07 -7.25
N LYS A 182 -14.85 13.75 -7.33
CA LYS A 182 -14.02 13.01 -6.37
C LYS A 182 -12.54 13.39 -6.52
N ILE A 183 -12.10 13.56 -7.76
CA ILE A 183 -10.73 14.02 -8.04
C ILE A 183 -10.53 15.42 -7.48
N GLN A 184 -11.51 16.32 -7.68
CA GLN A 184 -11.45 17.69 -7.18
C GLN A 184 -11.35 17.75 -5.65
N VAL A 185 -12.09 16.93 -4.91
CA VAL A 185 -11.99 16.85 -3.44
C VAL A 185 -10.57 16.54 -2.98
N VAL A 186 -9.88 15.61 -3.65
CA VAL A 186 -8.49 15.30 -3.31
C VAL A 186 -7.57 16.47 -3.65
N GLN A 187 -7.80 17.13 -4.79
CA GLN A 187 -7.03 18.29 -5.22
C GLN A 187 -7.17 19.48 -4.26
N ASP A 188 -8.41 19.76 -3.81
CA ASP A 188 -8.70 20.85 -2.87
C ASP A 188 -7.99 20.58 -1.53
N PHE A 189 -8.12 19.34 -1.00
CA PHE A 189 -7.45 18.95 0.23
C PHE A 189 -5.92 19.11 0.19
N ILE A 190 -5.29 18.76 -0.94
CA ILE A 190 -3.84 18.93 -1.10
C ILE A 190 -3.48 20.40 -1.29
N SER A 191 -4.35 21.20 -1.93
CA SER A 191 -4.11 22.61 -2.20
C SER A 191 -4.13 23.48 -0.94
N GLU A 192 -4.91 23.07 0.09
CA GLU A 192 -4.95 23.75 1.40
C GLU A 192 -3.60 23.64 2.14
N ASP A 193 -2.94 22.48 2.06
CA ASP A 193 -1.60 22.27 2.57
C ASP A 193 -0.86 21.22 1.74
N ASN A 194 -0.03 21.69 0.81
CA ASN A 194 0.75 20.82 -0.08
C ASN A 194 1.80 19.96 0.64
N GLN A 195 2.07 20.20 1.92
CA GLN A 195 2.97 19.40 2.75
C GLN A 195 2.24 18.39 3.63
N VAL A 196 0.89 18.48 3.69
CA VAL A 196 0.08 17.61 4.58
C VAL A 196 0.36 16.12 4.38
N MET A 197 0.52 15.71 3.12
CA MET A 197 0.81 14.32 2.77
C MET A 197 2.10 13.83 3.41
N VAL A 198 3.14 14.63 3.34
CA VAL A 198 4.47 14.22 3.77
C VAL A 198 4.57 14.30 5.27
N ARG A 199 4.06 15.36 5.90
CA ARG A 199 4.00 15.48 7.35
C ARG A 199 3.28 14.29 7.99
N LYS A 200 2.15 13.86 7.39
CA LYS A 200 1.34 12.76 7.93
C LYS A 200 1.88 11.38 7.59
N CYS A 201 2.35 11.16 6.38
CA CYS A 201 2.77 9.84 5.93
C CYS A 201 4.25 9.54 6.20
N TRP A 202 5.11 10.56 6.24
CA TRP A 202 6.57 10.41 6.40
C TRP A 202 7.15 11.48 7.32
N PRO A 203 6.72 11.56 8.59
CA PRO A 203 7.18 12.60 9.54
C PRO A 203 8.70 12.62 9.73
N ASP A 204 9.36 11.46 9.68
CA ASP A 204 10.82 11.34 9.86
C ASP A 204 11.64 11.85 8.66
N ARG A 205 10.99 12.39 7.63
CA ARG A 205 11.64 12.90 6.40
C ARG A 205 11.25 14.34 6.08
N MET A 206 10.88 15.10 7.10
CA MET A 206 10.51 16.51 6.93
C MET A 206 11.65 17.35 6.36
N ASP A 207 12.90 17.06 6.71
CA ASP A 207 14.08 17.78 6.21
C ASP A 207 14.24 17.61 4.69
N ASP A 208 13.84 16.47 4.15
CA ASP A 208 13.81 16.23 2.69
C ASP A 208 12.75 17.08 1.97
N LEU A 209 11.82 17.71 2.70
CA LEU A 209 10.61 18.36 2.17
C LEU A 209 10.75 19.87 2.00
N ILE A 210 11.65 20.49 2.71
CA ILE A 210 11.82 21.95 2.75
C ILE A 210 12.28 22.51 1.38
N HIS A 211 12.77 21.65 0.49
CA HIS A 211 13.41 22.02 -0.77
C HIS A 211 12.70 21.54 -2.05
N PHE A 212 11.38 21.20 -2.02
CA PHE A 212 10.69 20.74 -3.23
C PHE A 212 10.40 21.89 -4.21
N GLU A 213 10.93 21.77 -5.41
CA GLU A 213 10.64 22.70 -6.49
C GLU A 213 9.25 22.46 -7.11
N SER A 214 8.82 21.20 -7.19
CA SER A 214 7.49 20.87 -7.74
C SER A 214 6.96 19.53 -7.27
N GLN A 215 5.62 19.45 -7.18
CA GLN A 215 4.90 18.22 -6.86
C GLN A 215 3.88 17.89 -7.95
N THR A 216 3.84 16.62 -8.34
CA THR A 216 2.86 16.08 -9.29
C THR A 216 1.92 15.15 -8.54
N TYR A 217 0.63 15.23 -8.84
CA TYR A 217 -0.40 14.40 -8.21
C TYR A 217 -1.21 13.65 -9.24
N SER A 218 -1.68 12.48 -8.85
CA SER A 218 -2.61 11.68 -9.61
C SER A 218 -3.59 11.00 -8.66
N VAL A 219 -4.79 10.66 -9.14
CA VAL A 219 -5.83 10.08 -8.30
C VAL A 219 -6.29 8.75 -8.88
N SER A 220 -6.30 7.70 -8.04
CA SER A 220 -6.96 6.43 -8.31
C SER A 220 -8.42 6.50 -7.84
N LEU A 221 -9.34 6.08 -8.67
CA LEU A 221 -10.77 5.99 -8.36
C LEU A 221 -11.20 4.59 -7.92
N LEU A 222 -10.39 3.58 -8.17
CA LEU A 222 -10.68 2.20 -7.77
C LEU A 222 -10.04 1.83 -6.45
N ASN A 223 -8.85 2.34 -6.12
CA ASN A 223 -8.22 2.13 -4.82
C ASN A 223 -8.48 3.33 -3.90
N LYS A 224 -9.46 3.17 -3.03
CA LYS A 224 -10.01 4.25 -2.19
C LYS A 224 -8.98 4.96 -1.32
N TYR A 225 -8.02 4.23 -0.76
CA TYR A 225 -7.12 4.70 0.30
C TYR A 225 -5.64 4.65 -0.07
N LEU A 226 -5.35 4.55 -1.36
CA LEU A 226 -3.99 4.45 -1.87
C LEU A 226 -3.16 5.69 -1.54
N ILE A 227 -1.93 5.48 -1.16
CA ILE A 227 -0.90 6.52 -1.08
C ILE A 227 0.41 5.91 -1.57
N VAL A 228 0.84 6.29 -2.77
CA VAL A 228 2.12 5.91 -3.36
C VAL A 228 2.91 7.15 -3.68
N ARG A 229 4.21 7.14 -3.44
CA ARG A 229 5.14 8.23 -3.74
C ARG A 229 6.26 7.74 -4.65
N GLN A 230 6.55 8.50 -5.70
CA GLN A 230 7.74 8.34 -6.52
C GLN A 230 8.61 9.61 -6.43
N ARG A 231 9.93 9.45 -6.41
CA ARG A 231 10.90 10.55 -6.49
C ARG A 231 11.49 10.62 -7.88
N SER A 232 11.74 11.84 -8.36
CA SER A 232 12.57 12.03 -9.56
C SER A 232 14.01 11.57 -9.33
N ALA A 233 14.74 11.33 -10.41
CA ALA A 233 16.14 10.89 -10.36
C ALA A 233 17.05 11.92 -9.65
N ASP A 234 16.76 13.20 -9.79
CA ASP A 234 17.48 14.33 -9.14
C ASP A 234 17.02 14.55 -7.68
N LYS A 235 16.05 13.78 -7.18
CA LYS A 235 15.46 13.85 -5.84
C LYS A 235 14.73 15.16 -5.49
N ASN A 236 14.61 16.11 -6.42
CA ASN A 236 14.05 17.45 -6.18
C ASN A 236 12.54 17.51 -6.47
N LYS A 237 11.98 16.49 -7.11
CA LYS A 237 10.55 16.42 -7.47
C LYS A 237 9.91 15.19 -6.87
N HIS A 238 8.67 15.34 -6.46
CA HIS A 238 7.87 14.26 -5.93
C HIS A 238 6.58 14.11 -6.70
N ALA A 239 6.21 12.88 -6.99
CA ALA A 239 4.91 12.52 -7.53
C ALA A 239 4.16 11.61 -6.56
N PHE A 240 2.87 11.86 -6.43
CA PHE A 240 1.98 11.11 -5.55
C PHE A 240 0.83 10.53 -6.35
N LEU A 241 0.55 9.26 -6.13
CA LEU A 241 -0.66 8.61 -6.58
C LEU A 241 -1.53 8.34 -5.36
N LEU A 242 -2.74 8.89 -5.34
CA LEU A 242 -3.62 8.95 -4.20
C LEU A 242 -4.94 8.28 -4.50
N GLY A 243 -5.50 7.57 -3.54
CA GLY A 243 -6.89 7.10 -3.60
C GLY A 243 -7.89 8.25 -3.45
N TYR A 244 -9.06 8.12 -4.06
CA TYR A 244 -10.08 9.18 -4.08
C TYR A 244 -10.64 9.56 -2.70
N ASP A 245 -10.37 8.77 -1.66
CA ASP A 245 -10.75 9.06 -0.27
C ASP A 245 -9.55 8.98 0.69
N CYS A 246 -8.35 9.20 0.17
CA CYS A 246 -7.13 9.25 0.98
C CYS A 246 -7.22 10.33 2.08
N CYS A 247 -7.99 11.40 1.84
CA CYS A 247 -8.24 12.47 2.79
C CYS A 247 -8.84 11.97 4.10
N SER A 248 -9.78 11.00 4.04
CA SER A 248 -10.37 10.36 5.23
C SER A 248 -9.33 9.62 6.07
N VAL A 249 -8.35 9.00 5.42
CA VAL A 249 -7.23 8.34 6.12
C VAL A 249 -6.27 9.37 6.69
N LEU A 250 -5.89 10.36 5.88
CA LEU A 250 -4.94 11.40 6.28
C LEU A 250 -5.46 12.27 7.41
N SER A 251 -6.78 12.54 7.44
CA SER A 251 -7.40 13.27 8.56
C SER A 251 -7.42 12.47 9.86
N GLN A 252 -7.39 11.13 9.77
CA GLN A 252 -7.32 10.24 10.93
C GLN A 252 -5.87 9.97 11.39
N ILE A 253 -4.88 10.20 10.52
CA ILE A 253 -3.48 10.16 10.91
C ILE A 253 -3.21 11.40 11.75
N VAL A 254 -2.91 11.20 13.04
CA VAL A 254 -2.58 12.28 13.95
C VAL A 254 -1.41 13.08 13.40
N ASP A 255 -1.57 14.38 13.41
CA ASP A 255 -0.45 15.29 13.21
C ASP A 255 0.45 15.23 14.45
N TYR A 256 1.46 14.35 14.39
CA TYR A 256 2.42 14.19 15.48
C TYR A 256 3.31 15.43 15.67
N SER A 257 3.19 16.47 14.84
CA SER A 257 3.91 17.73 15.05
C SER A 257 3.46 18.47 16.31
N SER A 258 2.23 18.21 16.77
CA SER A 258 1.69 18.75 18.04
C SER A 258 1.97 17.87 19.27
N MET A 259 2.63 16.72 19.08
CA MET A 259 2.90 15.77 20.16
C MET A 259 3.98 16.32 21.08
N SER A 260 3.63 16.53 22.34
CA SER A 260 4.55 17.03 23.37
C SER A 260 5.14 15.91 24.22
N VAL A 261 6.26 16.19 24.89
CA VAL A 261 6.87 15.26 25.86
C VAL A 261 5.86 14.87 26.94
N SER A 262 5.07 15.82 27.44
CA SER A 262 4.04 15.54 28.47
C SER A 262 3.01 14.54 27.98
N THR A 263 2.51 14.70 26.75
CA THR A 263 1.56 13.76 26.14
C THR A 263 2.16 12.36 25.99
N VAL A 264 3.42 12.27 25.56
CA VAL A 264 4.12 10.99 25.45
C VAL A 264 4.30 10.33 26.81
N MET A 265 4.74 11.08 27.81
CA MET A 265 4.95 10.57 29.16
C MET A 265 3.65 10.14 29.82
N GLU A 266 2.54 10.85 29.60
CA GLU A 266 1.22 10.48 30.06
C GLU A 266 0.71 9.18 29.43
N SER A 267 0.92 9.04 28.11
CA SER A 267 0.53 7.84 27.37
C SER A 267 1.33 6.61 27.77
N LEU A 268 2.65 6.74 27.92
CA LEU A 268 3.56 5.63 28.17
C LEU A 268 3.93 5.47 29.66
N GLY A 269 3.75 6.48 30.51
CA GLY A 269 4.18 6.45 31.93
C GLY A 269 3.25 5.65 32.87
N HIS A 270 2.05 5.28 32.40
CA HIS A 270 1.09 4.56 33.24
C HIS A 270 1.40 3.05 33.27
N ARG A 271 1.60 2.48 34.44
CA ARG A 271 1.98 1.07 34.64
C ARG A 271 1.12 0.08 33.85
N VAL A 272 -0.21 0.21 33.93
CA VAL A 272 -1.13 -0.71 33.24
C VAL A 272 -1.08 -0.51 31.72
N LYS A 273 -0.93 0.73 31.23
CA LYS A 273 -0.75 0.98 29.79
C LYS A 273 0.53 0.29 29.28
N LEU A 274 1.64 0.36 30.01
CA LEU A 274 2.88 -0.34 29.68
C LEU A 274 2.72 -1.87 29.69
N GLU A 275 2.01 -2.42 30.66
CA GLU A 275 1.71 -3.85 30.72
C GLU A 275 0.88 -4.30 29.51
N ILE A 276 -0.12 -3.51 29.09
CA ILE A 276 -0.91 -3.73 27.85
C ILE A 276 0.01 -3.73 26.64
N LEU A 277 0.86 -2.71 26.47
CA LEU A 277 1.79 -2.62 25.36
C LEU A 277 2.78 -3.79 25.34
N THR A 278 3.25 -4.24 26.51
CA THR A 278 4.10 -5.43 26.62
C THR A 278 3.41 -6.68 26.10
N LYS A 279 2.12 -6.84 26.38
CA LYS A 279 1.34 -7.97 25.85
C LYS A 279 1.08 -7.85 24.35
N LEU A 280 0.76 -6.65 23.87
CA LEU A 280 0.55 -6.38 22.45
C LEU A 280 1.83 -6.51 21.61
N ARG A 281 3.01 -6.35 22.21
CA ARG A 281 4.29 -6.64 21.55
C ARG A 281 4.45 -8.12 21.21
N GLU A 282 3.89 -9.02 22.01
CA GLU A 282 3.97 -10.46 21.78
C GLU A 282 3.02 -10.91 20.67
N LYS A 283 1.80 -10.37 20.65
CA LYS A 283 0.75 -10.65 19.64
C LYS A 283 -0.42 -9.68 19.77
N ASP A 284 -1.19 -9.60 18.67
CA ASP A 284 -2.46 -8.87 18.66
C ASP A 284 -3.48 -9.50 19.62
N MET A 285 -4.15 -8.67 20.39
CA MET A 285 -5.09 -9.16 21.41
C MET A 285 -6.40 -8.35 21.43
N THR A 286 -7.48 -9.01 21.86
CA THR A 286 -8.74 -8.35 22.18
C THR A 286 -8.75 -7.82 23.61
N VAL A 287 -9.69 -6.90 23.93
CA VAL A 287 -9.92 -6.41 25.30
C VAL A 287 -10.10 -7.58 26.30
N SER A 288 -10.85 -8.60 25.90
CA SER A 288 -11.11 -9.77 26.76
C SER A 288 -9.86 -10.63 27.01
N GLN A 289 -8.99 -10.75 26.00
CA GLN A 289 -7.72 -11.48 26.13
C GLN A 289 -6.73 -10.72 27.01
N LEU A 290 -6.63 -9.39 26.85
CA LEU A 290 -5.81 -8.53 27.68
C LEU A 290 -6.28 -8.56 29.15
N GLY A 291 -7.59 -8.47 29.39
CA GLY A 291 -8.17 -8.57 30.74
C GLY A 291 -7.76 -9.87 31.46
N ARG A 292 -7.88 -11.01 30.75
CA ARG A 292 -7.44 -12.30 31.31
C ARG A 292 -5.94 -12.36 31.54
N SER A 293 -5.13 -11.89 30.60
CA SER A 293 -3.67 -11.97 30.68
C SER A 293 -3.06 -11.08 31.77
N LEU A 294 -3.74 -9.96 32.11
CA LEU A 294 -3.30 -9.00 33.13
C LEU A 294 -4.08 -9.16 34.45
N ASN A 295 -5.01 -10.10 34.53
CA ASN A 295 -5.89 -10.30 35.68
C ASN A 295 -6.65 -9.01 36.09
N LEU A 296 -7.16 -8.28 35.11
CA LEU A 296 -7.89 -7.03 35.31
C LEU A 296 -9.32 -7.15 34.77
N ALA A 297 -10.24 -6.40 35.36
CA ALA A 297 -11.61 -6.35 34.88
C ALA A 297 -11.68 -5.82 33.43
N ARG A 298 -12.55 -6.40 32.62
CA ARG A 298 -12.74 -6.01 31.21
C ARG A 298 -13.03 -4.51 31.04
N THR A 299 -13.83 -3.92 31.95
CA THR A 299 -14.15 -2.50 31.96
C THR A 299 -12.94 -1.62 32.18
N SER A 300 -12.03 -2.00 33.08
CA SER A 300 -10.78 -1.28 33.31
C SER A 300 -9.87 -1.33 32.08
N ILE A 301 -9.71 -2.52 31.48
CA ILE A 301 -8.92 -2.67 30.25
C ILE A 301 -9.55 -1.88 29.09
N SER A 302 -10.89 -1.90 28.95
CA SER A 302 -11.56 -1.14 27.89
C SER A 302 -11.20 0.34 27.95
N ARG A 303 -11.20 0.93 29.13
CA ARG A 303 -10.84 2.33 29.35
C ARG A 303 -9.39 2.62 28.93
N TYR A 304 -8.41 1.80 29.36
CA TYR A 304 -7.02 2.00 28.98
C TYR A 304 -6.79 1.79 27.47
N ILE A 305 -7.51 0.86 26.86
CA ILE A 305 -7.48 0.64 25.40
C ILE A 305 -8.09 1.83 24.66
N GLU A 306 -9.18 2.42 25.17
CA GLU A 306 -9.78 3.63 24.61
C GLU A 306 -8.82 4.81 24.66
N ASP A 307 -8.16 5.02 25.79
CA ASP A 307 -7.13 6.06 25.95
C ASP A 307 -5.98 5.85 24.98
N LEU A 308 -5.36 4.65 24.96
CA LEU A 308 -4.25 4.32 24.06
C LEU A 308 -4.65 4.41 22.59
N TYR A 309 -5.88 4.08 22.26
CA TYR A 309 -6.41 4.18 20.90
C TYR A 309 -6.69 5.64 20.50
N ALA A 310 -7.25 6.44 21.40
CA ALA A 310 -7.51 7.87 21.15
C ALA A 310 -6.21 8.63 20.85
N GLU A 311 -5.11 8.27 21.53
CA GLU A 311 -3.78 8.82 21.32
C GLU A 311 -3.00 8.13 20.20
N LEU A 312 -3.59 7.16 19.51
CA LEU A 312 -2.99 6.33 18.46
C LEU A 312 -1.72 5.58 18.84
N VAL A 313 -1.50 5.31 20.13
CA VAL A 313 -0.43 4.42 20.62
C VAL A 313 -0.66 2.99 20.12
N ILE A 314 -1.94 2.61 19.98
CA ILE A 314 -2.37 1.33 19.43
C ILE A 314 -3.38 1.53 18.28
N LEU A 315 -3.47 0.52 17.42
CA LEU A 315 -4.38 0.50 16.27
C LEU A 315 -5.38 -0.64 16.39
N LYS A 316 -6.59 -0.45 15.85
CA LYS A 316 -7.56 -1.52 15.59
C LYS A 316 -7.19 -2.19 14.27
N ILE A 317 -6.87 -3.49 14.28
CA ILE A 317 -6.35 -4.16 13.08
C ILE A 317 -7.32 -5.12 12.42
N ARG A 318 -8.23 -5.73 13.17
CA ARG A 318 -9.20 -6.68 12.61
C ARG A 318 -10.40 -6.85 13.51
N LYS A 319 -11.51 -7.29 12.90
CA LYS A 319 -12.72 -7.70 13.60
C LYS A 319 -13.04 -9.14 13.20
N LYS A 320 -13.23 -10.01 14.19
CA LYS A 320 -13.70 -11.37 13.97
C LYS A 320 -15.00 -11.58 14.76
N GLY A 321 -16.13 -11.62 14.05
CA GLY A 321 -17.44 -11.54 14.71
C GLY A 321 -17.60 -10.19 15.40
N SER A 322 -17.90 -10.20 16.70
CA SER A 322 -18.00 -9.00 17.55
C SER A 322 -16.68 -8.57 18.20
N GLU A 323 -15.59 -9.33 18.02
CA GLU A 323 -14.31 -9.07 18.68
C GLU A 323 -13.42 -8.15 17.83
N ILE A 324 -12.81 -7.13 18.46
CA ILE A 324 -11.85 -6.21 17.87
C ILE A 324 -10.47 -6.55 18.44
N TYR A 325 -9.49 -6.71 17.55
CA TYR A 325 -8.10 -6.93 17.88
C TYR A 325 -7.32 -5.62 17.77
N TYR A 326 -6.33 -5.45 18.65
CA TYR A 326 -5.46 -4.29 18.73
C TYR A 326 -4.02 -4.70 18.54
N CYS A 327 -3.21 -3.82 17.95
CA CYS A 327 -1.76 -3.92 17.84
C CYS A 327 -1.10 -2.58 18.21
N ILE A 328 0.21 -2.61 18.46
CA ILE A 328 1.00 -1.40 18.69
C ILE A 328 1.15 -0.61 17.38
N ASN A 329 1.12 0.72 17.49
CA ASN A 329 1.46 1.62 16.38
C ASN A 329 2.97 1.90 16.39
N PRO A 330 3.76 1.33 15.47
CA PRO A 330 5.20 1.54 15.47
C PRO A 330 5.60 2.96 15.09
N ILE A 331 4.76 3.69 14.36
CA ILE A 331 5.01 5.10 13.98
C ILE A 331 4.94 5.97 15.22
N TYR A 332 3.91 5.79 16.06
CA TYR A 332 3.83 6.50 17.35
C TYR A 332 5.07 6.28 18.22
N LEU A 333 5.48 5.02 18.37
CA LEU A 333 6.63 4.69 19.23
C LEU A 333 7.95 5.30 18.73
N ARG A 334 8.19 5.33 17.43
CA ARG A 334 9.37 6.00 16.86
C ARG A 334 9.35 7.49 17.14
N ARG A 335 8.21 8.14 16.94
CA ARG A 335 8.07 9.58 17.22
C ARG A 335 8.20 9.90 18.70
N ALA A 336 7.56 9.10 19.55
CA ALA A 336 7.68 9.22 21.01
C ALA A 336 9.14 9.13 21.46
N LYS A 337 9.90 8.17 20.91
CA LYS A 337 11.33 8.03 21.17
C LYS A 337 12.08 9.32 20.82
N ASN A 338 11.92 9.84 19.61
CA ASN A 338 12.62 11.04 19.16
C ASN A 338 12.30 12.24 20.07
N ILE A 339 11.03 12.45 20.42
CA ILE A 339 10.60 13.53 21.31
C ILE A 339 11.24 13.41 22.72
N ILE A 340 11.33 12.18 23.25
CA ILE A 340 11.96 11.94 24.53
C ILE A 340 13.47 12.18 24.44
N ASP A 341 14.12 11.67 23.40
CA ASP A 341 15.56 11.84 23.19
C ASP A 341 15.90 13.35 23.07
N GLU A 342 15.19 14.10 22.21
CA GLU A 342 15.37 15.55 22.05
C GLU A 342 15.20 16.31 23.39
N TYR A 343 14.19 15.95 24.16
CA TYR A 343 13.93 16.57 25.47
C TYR A 343 15.05 16.27 26.49
N LEU A 344 15.51 15.04 26.57
CA LEU A 344 16.57 14.64 27.49
C LEU A 344 17.91 15.26 27.08
N ASP A 345 18.23 15.29 25.81
CA ASP A 345 19.46 15.93 25.31
C ASP A 345 19.48 17.42 25.65
N GLN A 346 18.37 18.14 25.44
CA GLN A 346 18.28 19.55 25.85
C GLN A 346 18.43 19.73 27.39
N PHE A 347 17.80 18.87 28.17
CA PHE A 347 17.86 18.91 29.63
C PHE A 347 19.27 18.66 30.14
N ILE A 348 20.01 17.71 29.54
CA ILE A 348 21.40 17.41 29.86
C ILE A 348 22.28 18.62 29.56
N LEU A 349 22.16 19.20 28.35
CA LEU A 349 22.92 20.37 27.93
C LEU A 349 22.69 21.56 28.88
N ASP A 350 21.42 21.82 29.27
CA ASP A 350 21.06 22.89 30.19
C ASP A 350 21.66 22.70 31.61
N VAL A 351 21.80 21.44 32.08
CA VAL A 351 22.42 21.11 33.36
C VAL A 351 23.96 21.24 33.28
N GLU A 352 24.57 20.67 32.22
CA GLU A 352 26.02 20.72 32.02
C GLU A 352 26.53 22.17 31.82
N SER A 353 25.72 23.04 31.21
CA SER A 353 26.05 24.46 31.06
C SER A 353 26.09 25.26 32.40
N LYS A 354 25.54 24.68 33.47
CA LYS A 354 25.48 25.30 34.81
C LYS A 354 26.54 24.75 35.78
N LEU A 355 27.24 23.69 35.39
CA LEU A 355 28.36 23.08 36.12
C LEU A 355 29.68 23.67 35.66
#